data_711d73d5ccdff1a85f7c0de23e10e8c0
#
_entry.id   711d73d5ccdff1a85f7c0de23e10e8c0
#
_cell.length_a   1.000
_cell.length_b   1.000
_cell.length_c   1.000
_cell.angle_alpha   90.00
_cell.angle_beta   90.00
_cell.angle_gamma   90.00
#
_symmetry.space_group_name_H-M   'P 1'
#
loop_
_entity.id
_entity.type
_entity.pdbx_description
1 polymer ?
#
loop_
_entity_poly.entity_id
_entity_poly.type
_entity_poly.pdbx_seq_one_letter_code
_entity_poly.pdbx_strand_id
1 'polypeptide(L)'
;PPLSLATDATSTADRTSRTVPSLDKTYTALVKLQGPFSDRQLGSIAEGLVYLQKLGLMCAIVLDHDSWPRSYPEPLEDEDLLSYTSSSPETCRGLLEAGLRKRMVQELWRVADALTDAGASSWPHTDAVMCISSHPSNMHLVGDASLHNVYRALRGGHIPIIMPMALYEPPNEHTLRNVCVDANQVMVSLSREMSSENQAEDLTPLRLMVISREGGVPSHARNGHPHLMINLASEYDSIRASYIWNETHPAALSN
;
A
#
# COMPACT_ATOMS: atom_id res chain seq x y z
N PRO A 1 -22.04 76.97 -32.05
CA PRO A 1 -21.91 75.53 -31.94
C PRO A 1 -20.43 75.15 -31.76
N PRO A 2 -20.09 74.60 -30.62
CA PRO A 2 -18.75 74.06 -30.46
C PRO A 2 -18.72 72.56 -30.72
N LEU A 3 -17.66 72.17 -31.39
CA LEU A 3 -17.25 70.82 -31.66
C LEU A 3 -16.85 70.06 -30.39
N SER A 4 -17.49 68.93 -30.17
CA SER A 4 -17.06 67.98 -29.10
C SER A 4 -16.04 67.03 -29.70
N LEU A 5 -14.86 66.99 -29.12
CA LEU A 5 -13.81 66.02 -29.36
C LEU A 5 -14.06 64.80 -28.48
N ALA A 6 -14.37 63.68 -29.12
CA ALA A 6 -14.38 62.37 -28.48
C ALA A 6 -12.92 61.84 -28.46
N THR A 7 -12.42 61.55 -27.27
CA THR A 7 -11.17 60.81 -27.08
C THR A 7 -11.53 59.38 -26.72
N ASP A 8 -11.41 58.49 -27.70
CA ASP A 8 -11.37 57.04 -27.51
C ASP A 8 -10.01 56.65 -26.92
N ALA A 9 -10.07 56.17 -25.69
CA ALA A 9 -8.92 55.45 -25.09
C ALA A 9 -9.36 54.04 -24.73
N THR A 10 -9.37 53.18 -25.71
CA THR A 10 -9.45 51.74 -25.53
C THR A 10 -8.07 51.18 -25.13
N SER A 11 -7.86 51.07 -23.82
CA SER A 11 -6.76 50.28 -23.30
C SER A 11 -7.26 48.89 -22.95
N THR A 12 -7.20 47.97 -23.89
CA THR A 12 -7.35 46.54 -23.69
C THR A 12 -6.07 46.02 -23.05
N ALA A 13 -6.02 46.03 -21.72
CA ALA A 13 -5.07 45.24 -20.96
C ALA A 13 -5.64 43.82 -20.83
N ASP A 14 -5.33 42.99 -21.78
CA ASP A 14 -5.52 41.53 -21.72
C ASP A 14 -4.60 40.97 -20.63
N ARG A 15 -5.10 40.99 -19.38
CA ARG A 15 -4.51 40.23 -18.29
C ARG A 15 -4.94 38.79 -18.50
N THR A 16 -4.12 38.03 -19.20
CA THR A 16 -4.07 36.59 -19.08
C THR A 16 -3.89 36.25 -17.58
N SER A 17 -5.02 36.07 -16.91
CA SER A 17 -5.05 35.46 -15.59
C SER A 17 -4.52 34.05 -15.77
N ARG A 18 -3.22 33.86 -15.49
CA ARG A 18 -2.71 32.53 -15.19
C ARG A 18 -3.54 32.00 -14.04
N THR A 19 -4.50 31.15 -14.36
CA THR A 19 -5.19 30.33 -13.37
C THR A 19 -4.12 29.52 -12.68
N VAL A 20 -3.73 29.95 -11.48
CA VAL A 20 -2.93 29.11 -10.57
C VAL A 20 -3.80 27.87 -10.39
N PRO A 21 -3.30 26.66 -10.71
CA PRO A 21 -4.09 25.45 -10.48
C PRO A 21 -4.49 25.46 -9.01
N SER A 22 -5.78 25.33 -8.75
CA SER A 22 -6.30 25.26 -7.39
C SER A 22 -5.60 24.11 -6.70
N LEU A 23 -4.89 24.38 -5.61
CA LEU A 23 -4.23 23.40 -4.74
C LEU A 23 -5.24 22.44 -4.04
N ASP A 24 -6.52 22.58 -4.35
CA ASP A 24 -7.62 21.87 -3.68
C ASP A 24 -7.84 20.44 -4.18
N LYS A 25 -7.09 19.98 -5.19
CA LYS A 25 -7.22 18.61 -5.68
C LYS A 25 -6.19 17.73 -4.98
N THR A 26 -6.64 16.98 -4.00
CA THR A 26 -5.85 15.93 -3.35
C THR A 26 -5.86 14.67 -4.20
N TYR A 27 -4.71 14.05 -4.33
CA TYR A 27 -4.53 12.78 -5.03
C TYR A 27 -4.16 11.69 -4.03
N THR A 28 -4.54 10.45 -4.32
CA THR A 28 -4.23 9.32 -3.45
C THR A 28 -3.11 8.47 -4.04
N ALA A 29 -2.24 7.94 -3.18
CA ALA A 29 -1.25 6.95 -3.52
C ALA A 29 -1.31 5.78 -2.53
N LEU A 30 -1.18 4.56 -3.02
CA LEU A 30 -0.93 3.39 -2.19
C LEU A 30 0.57 3.16 -2.09
N VAL A 31 1.06 3.01 -0.86
CA VAL A 31 2.48 2.83 -0.55
C VAL A 31 2.67 1.50 0.13
N LYS A 32 3.42 0.58 -0.47
CA LYS A 32 3.94 -0.60 0.22
C LYS A 32 5.27 -0.24 0.88
N LEU A 33 5.34 -0.35 2.20
CA LEU A 33 6.54 -0.11 2.97
C LEU A 33 7.13 -1.44 3.41
N GLN A 34 8.15 -1.92 2.67
CA GLN A 34 8.75 -3.24 2.86
C GLN A 34 10.06 -3.13 3.64
N GLY A 35 9.96 -3.39 4.96
CA GLY A 35 11.10 -3.43 5.87
C GLY A 35 11.92 -4.73 5.82
N PRO A 36 12.96 -4.83 6.65
CA PRO A 36 13.28 -3.95 7.80
C PRO A 36 14.00 -2.66 7.40
N PHE A 37 13.66 -1.57 8.07
CA PHE A 37 14.36 -0.29 7.96
C PHE A 37 15.00 0.06 9.30
N SER A 38 16.18 0.70 9.27
CA SER A 38 16.72 1.38 10.45
C SER A 38 15.89 2.62 10.78
N ASP A 39 15.96 3.11 12.02
CA ASP A 39 15.19 4.29 12.43
C ASP A 39 15.56 5.54 11.61
N ARG A 40 16.83 5.67 11.24
CA ARG A 40 17.30 6.74 10.34
C ARG A 40 16.65 6.65 8.94
N GLN A 41 16.58 5.44 8.37
CA GLN A 41 15.94 5.23 7.07
C GLN A 41 14.45 5.53 7.16
N LEU A 42 13.81 5.01 8.20
CA LEU A 42 12.39 5.22 8.44
C LEU A 42 12.05 6.70 8.63
N GLY A 43 12.87 7.45 9.38
CA GLY A 43 12.73 8.90 9.51
C GLY A 43 12.81 9.61 8.17
N SER A 44 13.81 9.29 7.33
CA SER A 44 13.93 9.89 5.99
C SER A 44 12.76 9.53 5.06
N ILE A 45 12.24 8.30 5.15
CA ILE A 45 11.03 7.88 4.42
C ILE A 45 9.82 8.68 4.89
N ALA A 46 9.64 8.81 6.20
CA ALA A 46 8.55 9.57 6.81
C ALA A 46 8.57 11.05 6.37
N GLU A 47 9.73 11.70 6.41
CA GLU A 47 9.91 13.07 5.90
C GLU A 47 9.51 13.19 4.43
N GLY A 48 9.92 12.21 3.59
CA GLY A 48 9.54 12.16 2.18
C GLY A 48 8.03 12.03 1.97
N LEU A 49 7.36 11.14 2.71
CA LEU A 49 5.91 10.95 2.64
C LEU A 49 5.15 12.18 3.11
N VAL A 50 5.60 12.83 4.18
CA VAL A 50 5.03 14.10 4.67
C VAL A 50 5.21 15.21 3.65
N TYR A 51 6.35 15.26 2.97
CA TYR A 51 6.57 16.23 1.90
C TYR A 51 5.61 16.00 0.73
N LEU A 52 5.39 14.74 0.32
CA LEU A 52 4.39 14.39 -0.70
C LEU A 52 2.97 14.80 -0.28
N GLN A 53 2.61 14.58 0.99
CA GLN A 53 1.32 15.02 1.53
C GLN A 53 1.13 16.53 1.42
N LYS A 54 2.17 17.30 1.74
CA LYS A 54 2.14 18.79 1.58
C LYS A 54 1.98 19.23 0.12
N LEU A 55 2.38 18.38 -0.83
CA LEU A 55 2.18 18.60 -2.26
C LEU A 55 0.81 18.13 -2.76
N GLY A 56 -0.08 17.66 -1.86
CA GLY A 56 -1.43 17.20 -2.20
C GLY A 56 -1.52 15.72 -2.54
N LEU A 57 -0.49 14.90 -2.27
CA LEU A 57 -0.53 13.46 -2.48
C LEU A 57 -0.77 12.75 -1.13
N MET A 58 -2.00 12.31 -0.90
CA MET A 58 -2.38 11.54 0.28
C MET A 58 -1.91 10.09 0.14
N CYS A 59 -1.15 9.60 1.12
CA CYS A 59 -0.61 8.25 1.10
C CYS A 59 -1.39 7.32 2.04
N ALA A 60 -1.78 6.13 1.54
CA ALA A 60 -2.20 5.00 2.38
C ALA A 60 -1.06 3.98 2.40
N ILE A 61 -0.57 3.63 3.58
CA ILE A 61 0.60 2.77 3.75
C ILE A 61 0.14 1.35 4.08
N VAL A 62 0.61 0.37 3.31
CA VAL A 62 0.53 -1.06 3.64
C VAL A 62 1.91 -1.49 4.10
N LEU A 63 1.97 -2.00 5.32
CA LEU A 63 3.21 -2.52 5.88
C LEU A 63 3.57 -3.86 5.25
N ASP A 64 4.85 -4.07 5.05
CA ASP A 64 5.44 -5.35 4.67
C ASP A 64 6.80 -5.52 5.35
N HIS A 65 7.23 -6.75 5.51
CA HIS A 65 8.53 -7.05 6.09
C HIS A 65 9.05 -8.37 5.53
N ASP A 66 10.34 -8.46 5.23
CA ASP A 66 10.96 -9.62 4.59
C ASP A 66 10.79 -10.93 5.39
N SER A 67 10.64 -10.82 6.73
CA SER A 67 10.42 -11.98 7.61
C SER A 67 8.95 -12.36 7.81
N TRP A 68 8.01 -11.67 7.18
CA TRP A 68 6.60 -12.03 7.32
C TRP A 68 6.19 -13.05 6.25
N PRO A 69 5.26 -13.96 6.56
CA PRO A 69 4.81 -14.98 5.61
C PRO A 69 4.15 -14.34 4.38
N ARG A 70 4.36 -14.95 3.23
CA ARG A 70 3.84 -14.48 1.93
C ARG A 70 2.55 -15.17 1.51
N SER A 71 2.16 -16.22 2.18
CA SER A 71 0.96 -16.98 1.85
C SER A 71 0.18 -17.41 3.09
N TYR A 72 -1.13 -17.45 2.97
CA TYR A 72 -2.02 -18.01 4.00
C TYR A 72 -3.02 -18.97 3.32
N PRO A 73 -3.38 -20.07 3.98
CA PRO A 73 -2.69 -20.65 5.14
C PRO A 73 -1.36 -21.24 4.72
N GLU A 74 -0.29 -20.86 5.40
CA GLU A 74 0.99 -21.52 5.22
C GLU A 74 0.87 -22.95 5.79
N PRO A 75 1.12 -24.00 5.00
CA PRO A 75 1.21 -25.34 5.55
C PRO A 75 2.38 -25.33 6.54
N LEU A 76 2.10 -25.55 7.82
CA LEU A 76 3.18 -25.80 8.78
C LEU A 76 3.83 -27.10 8.33
N GLU A 77 5.08 -27.02 7.89
CA GLU A 77 5.88 -28.21 7.63
C GLU A 77 6.03 -28.97 8.95
N ASP A 78 5.96 -30.31 8.89
CA ASP A 78 5.98 -31.15 10.08
C ASP A 78 7.24 -30.94 10.96
N GLU A 79 8.32 -30.40 10.41
CA GLU A 79 9.54 -30.06 11.12
C GLU A 79 9.38 -28.90 12.11
N ASP A 80 8.54 -27.90 11.80
CA ASP A 80 8.27 -26.78 12.70
C ASP A 80 7.42 -27.22 13.92
N LEU A 81 6.60 -28.26 13.75
CA LEU A 81 5.79 -28.86 14.81
C LEU A 81 6.60 -29.70 15.81
N LEU A 82 7.71 -30.30 15.37
CA LEU A 82 8.54 -31.18 16.21
C LEU A 82 9.31 -30.43 17.31
N SER A 83 9.49 -29.12 17.17
CA SER A 83 10.15 -28.31 18.20
C SER A 83 9.26 -28.02 19.43
N TYR A 84 7.96 -28.27 19.33
CA TYR A 84 6.96 -28.01 20.40
C TYR A 84 6.37 -29.32 20.91
N THR A 85 7.14 -30.11 21.59
CA THR A 85 6.83 -31.51 21.98
C THR A 85 5.71 -31.71 23.00
N SER A 86 4.98 -30.67 23.43
CA SER A 86 3.96 -30.77 24.48
C SER A 86 2.61 -30.10 24.21
N SER A 87 2.42 -29.44 23.05
CA SER A 87 1.20 -28.70 22.73
C SER A 87 0.50 -29.24 21.48
N SER A 88 -0.83 -29.09 21.40
CA SER A 88 -1.53 -29.47 20.17
C SER A 88 -1.09 -28.56 18.99
N PRO A 89 -1.14 -29.06 17.74
CA PRO A 89 -0.78 -28.27 16.55
C PRO A 89 -1.55 -26.96 16.44
N GLU A 90 -2.81 -26.92 16.85
CA GLU A 90 -3.64 -25.71 16.87
C GLU A 90 -3.15 -24.68 17.88
N THR A 91 -2.70 -25.12 19.05
CA THR A 91 -2.12 -24.24 20.08
C THR A 91 -0.83 -23.63 19.60
N CYS A 92 0.06 -24.41 18.94
CA CYS A 92 1.31 -23.92 18.38
C CYS A 92 1.06 -22.89 17.28
N ARG A 93 0.12 -23.15 16.37
CA ARG A 93 -0.26 -22.18 15.34
C ARG A 93 -0.77 -20.88 15.93
N GLY A 94 -1.65 -20.94 16.92
CA GLY A 94 -2.16 -19.74 17.60
C GLY A 94 -1.07 -18.91 18.27
N LEU A 95 -0.06 -19.54 18.86
CA LEU A 95 1.08 -18.84 19.46
C LEU A 95 1.98 -18.17 18.42
N LEU A 96 2.23 -18.82 17.28
CA LEU A 96 3.00 -18.26 16.17
C LEU A 96 2.28 -17.06 15.55
N GLU A 97 0.99 -17.17 15.30
CA GLU A 97 0.16 -16.06 14.80
C GLU A 97 0.14 -14.88 15.76
N ALA A 98 -0.02 -15.14 17.08
CA ALA A 98 0.02 -14.10 18.10
C ALA A 98 1.39 -13.41 18.16
N GLY A 99 2.48 -14.17 18.06
CA GLY A 99 3.84 -13.64 18.00
C GLY A 99 4.10 -12.78 16.77
N LEU A 100 3.61 -13.21 15.62
CA LEU A 100 3.69 -12.45 14.38
C LEU A 100 2.87 -11.17 14.44
N ARG A 101 1.62 -11.24 14.90
CA ARG A 101 0.77 -10.07 15.11
C ARG A 101 1.41 -9.04 16.04
N LYS A 102 2.04 -9.49 17.13
CA LYS A 102 2.76 -8.61 18.04
C LYS A 102 3.88 -7.85 17.33
N ARG A 103 4.67 -8.51 16.47
CA ARG A 103 5.73 -7.87 15.68
C ARG A 103 5.16 -6.88 14.67
N MET A 104 4.06 -7.22 14.00
CA MET A 104 3.37 -6.32 13.06
C MET A 104 2.88 -5.07 13.77
N VAL A 105 2.27 -5.20 14.94
CA VAL A 105 1.81 -4.06 15.75
C VAL A 105 2.98 -3.19 16.22
N GLN A 106 4.11 -3.79 16.60
CA GLN A 106 5.30 -3.03 16.95
C GLN A 106 5.82 -2.20 15.77
N GLU A 107 5.89 -2.80 14.57
CA GLU A 107 6.31 -2.07 13.37
C GLU A 107 5.29 -1.00 12.98
N LEU A 108 3.99 -1.27 13.12
CA LEU A 108 2.92 -0.30 12.89
C LEU A 108 3.11 0.97 13.71
N TRP A 109 3.35 0.82 15.01
CA TRP A 109 3.56 1.95 15.90
C TRP A 109 4.88 2.66 15.62
N ARG A 110 5.94 1.92 15.31
CA ARG A 110 7.23 2.49 14.94
C ARG A 110 7.13 3.38 13.69
N VAL A 111 6.36 2.96 12.69
CA VAL A 111 6.08 3.78 11.49
C VAL A 111 5.19 4.98 11.84
N ALA A 112 4.18 4.79 12.70
CA ALA A 112 3.31 5.87 13.14
C ALA A 112 4.07 6.95 13.90
N ASP A 113 4.98 6.57 14.80
CA ASP A 113 5.83 7.50 15.54
C ASP A 113 6.74 8.29 14.59
N ALA A 114 7.40 7.61 13.63
CA ALA A 114 8.26 8.27 12.66
C ALA A 114 7.50 9.30 11.79
N LEU A 115 6.27 9.00 11.39
CA LEU A 115 5.42 9.94 10.65
C LEU A 115 5.00 11.12 11.52
N THR A 116 4.70 10.88 12.80
CA THR A 116 4.33 11.92 13.76
C THR A 116 5.53 12.84 14.03
N ASP A 117 6.72 12.29 14.20
CA ASP A 117 7.97 13.06 14.37
C ASP A 117 8.28 13.91 13.12
N ALA A 118 7.95 13.42 11.93
CA ALA A 118 8.05 14.16 10.68
C ALA A 118 6.95 15.22 10.48
N GLY A 119 5.94 15.27 11.39
CA GLY A 119 4.86 16.26 11.40
C GLY A 119 3.62 15.87 10.62
N ALA A 120 3.39 14.59 10.33
CA ALA A 120 2.13 14.09 9.80
C ALA A 120 1.18 13.59 10.89
N SER A 121 -0.11 13.59 10.61
CA SER A 121 -1.08 12.85 11.39
C SER A 121 -1.26 11.46 10.82
N SER A 122 -0.79 10.45 11.53
CA SER A 122 -0.94 9.04 11.14
C SER A 122 -2.20 8.43 11.76
N TRP A 123 -2.78 7.43 11.07
CA TRP A 123 -3.92 6.66 11.57
C TRP A 123 -3.60 5.17 11.47
N PRO A 124 -3.02 4.58 12.54
CA PRO A 124 -2.69 3.16 12.55
C PRO A 124 -3.95 2.29 12.66
N HIS A 125 -4.09 1.34 11.74
CA HIS A 125 -5.16 0.34 11.74
C HIS A 125 -4.61 -0.97 12.32
N THR A 126 -5.03 -1.31 13.55
CA THR A 126 -4.66 -2.55 14.24
C THR A 126 -5.56 -3.72 13.86
N ASP A 127 -6.68 -3.44 13.22
CA ASP A 127 -7.65 -4.44 12.77
C ASP A 127 -7.50 -4.70 11.27
N ALA A 128 -7.92 -5.88 10.83
CA ALA A 128 -7.95 -6.21 9.42
C ALA A 128 -8.92 -5.30 8.68
N VAL A 129 -8.51 -4.78 7.53
CA VAL A 129 -9.35 -3.97 6.63
C VAL A 129 -9.86 -4.78 5.43
N MET A 130 -9.44 -6.03 5.33
CA MET A 130 -9.82 -7.00 4.30
C MET A 130 -10.41 -8.24 4.94
N CYS A 131 -11.23 -8.96 4.18
CA CYS A 131 -11.69 -10.31 4.53
C CYS A 131 -11.35 -11.28 3.39
N ILE A 132 -11.13 -12.54 3.76
CA ILE A 132 -10.92 -13.61 2.79
C ILE A 132 -12.31 -14.09 2.33
N SER A 133 -12.58 -13.94 1.04
CA SER A 133 -13.81 -14.48 0.46
C SER A 133 -13.75 -16.00 0.43
N SER A 134 -14.75 -16.64 1.06
CA SER A 134 -14.84 -18.10 1.18
C SER A 134 -15.35 -18.79 -0.10
N HIS A 135 -15.16 -18.22 -1.27
CA HIS A 135 -15.56 -18.89 -2.50
C HIS A 135 -14.65 -20.11 -2.76
N PRO A 136 -15.19 -21.32 -2.91
CA PRO A 136 -14.40 -22.58 -2.95
C PRO A 136 -13.39 -22.65 -4.13
N SER A 137 -13.54 -21.81 -5.13
CA SER A 137 -12.63 -21.81 -6.30
C SER A 137 -11.55 -20.73 -6.30
N ASN A 138 -11.65 -19.70 -5.46
CA ASN A 138 -10.67 -18.62 -5.41
C ASN A 138 -10.73 -17.90 -4.06
N MET A 139 -9.74 -18.13 -3.21
CA MET A 139 -9.53 -17.30 -2.03
C MET A 139 -8.98 -15.94 -2.50
N HIS A 140 -9.79 -14.91 -2.47
CA HIS A 140 -9.38 -13.55 -2.79
C HIS A 140 -9.74 -12.60 -1.65
N LEU A 141 -8.96 -11.54 -1.50
CA LEU A 141 -9.24 -10.52 -0.51
C LEU A 141 -10.29 -9.54 -1.06
N VAL A 142 -11.26 -9.21 -0.22
CA VAL A 142 -12.28 -8.17 -0.46
C VAL A 142 -12.26 -7.18 0.69
N GLY A 143 -12.72 -5.96 0.43
CA GLY A 143 -12.82 -4.94 1.47
C GLY A 143 -13.78 -5.37 2.59
N ASP A 144 -13.36 -5.18 3.83
CA ASP A 144 -14.22 -5.33 5.01
C ASP A 144 -14.84 -3.99 5.41
N ALA A 145 -15.81 -4.04 6.32
CA ALA A 145 -16.46 -2.85 6.88
C ALA A 145 -15.45 -1.85 7.46
N SER A 146 -14.33 -2.32 7.99
CA SER A 146 -13.22 -1.51 8.51
C SER A 146 -12.53 -0.67 7.43
N LEU A 147 -12.66 -0.99 6.15
CA LEU A 147 -12.11 -0.23 5.04
C LEU A 147 -12.68 1.20 4.98
N HIS A 148 -13.92 1.38 5.44
CA HIS A 148 -14.51 2.71 5.58
C HIS A 148 -13.65 3.65 6.47
N ASN A 149 -13.00 3.12 7.51
CA ASN A 149 -12.12 3.90 8.38
C ASN A 149 -10.86 4.37 7.65
N VAL A 150 -10.33 3.58 6.71
CA VAL A 150 -9.22 3.99 5.84
C VAL A 150 -9.62 5.17 4.97
N TYR A 151 -10.80 5.11 4.34
CA TYR A 151 -11.33 6.22 3.54
C TYR A 151 -11.59 7.47 4.37
N ARG A 152 -12.12 7.29 5.58
CA ARG A 152 -12.33 8.39 6.52
C ARG A 152 -11.01 9.05 6.92
N ALA A 153 -9.97 8.25 7.18
CA ALA A 153 -8.64 8.77 7.52
C ALA A 153 -8.07 9.61 6.37
N LEU A 154 -8.11 9.08 5.12
CA LEU A 154 -7.65 9.81 3.94
C LEU A 154 -8.39 11.13 3.75
N ARG A 155 -9.72 11.14 3.82
CA ARG A 155 -10.52 12.37 3.71
C ARG A 155 -10.25 13.37 4.85
N GLY A 156 -9.88 12.86 6.01
CA GLY A 156 -9.48 13.68 7.16
C GLY A 156 -8.06 14.23 7.09
N GLY A 157 -7.31 13.94 6.02
CA GLY A 157 -5.92 14.37 5.88
C GLY A 157 -4.93 13.56 6.73
N HIS A 158 -5.35 12.38 7.21
CA HIS A 158 -4.47 11.46 7.95
C HIS A 158 -3.83 10.44 7.01
N ILE A 159 -2.67 9.93 7.38
CA ILE A 159 -2.00 8.83 6.70
C ILE A 159 -2.42 7.51 7.35
N PRO A 160 -3.32 6.70 6.75
CA PRO A 160 -3.65 5.39 7.26
C PRO A 160 -2.46 4.43 7.10
N ILE A 161 -2.19 3.65 8.15
CA ILE A 161 -1.18 2.60 8.15
C ILE A 161 -1.89 1.28 8.38
N ILE A 162 -1.75 0.37 7.42
CA ILE A 162 -2.51 -0.88 7.33
C ILE A 162 -1.57 -2.06 7.49
N MET A 163 -1.91 -2.97 8.38
CA MET A 163 -1.21 -4.25 8.51
C MET A 163 -1.71 -5.24 7.45
N PRO A 164 -0.84 -6.14 6.92
CA PRO A 164 -1.24 -7.19 6.00
C PRO A 164 -1.97 -8.31 6.74
N MET A 165 -3.21 -8.02 7.12
CA MET A 165 -4.09 -8.93 7.84
C MET A 165 -5.46 -8.95 7.18
N ALA A 166 -6.13 -10.11 7.26
CA ALA A 166 -7.50 -10.29 6.79
C ALA A 166 -8.34 -11.03 7.82
N LEU A 167 -9.64 -10.77 7.81
CA LEU A 167 -10.61 -11.58 8.51
C LEU A 167 -10.86 -12.86 7.72
N TYR A 168 -10.81 -13.97 8.42
CA TYR A 168 -11.08 -15.29 7.87
C TYR A 168 -12.11 -16.01 8.72
N GLU A 169 -13.13 -16.53 8.07
CA GLU A 169 -14.14 -17.41 8.69
C GLU A 169 -13.88 -18.85 8.20
N PRO A 170 -13.35 -19.73 9.07
CA PRO A 170 -13.15 -21.14 8.70
C PRO A 170 -14.48 -21.81 8.39
N PRO A 171 -14.54 -22.71 7.38
CA PRO A 171 -15.79 -23.33 6.94
C PRO A 171 -16.48 -24.18 8.00
N ASN A 172 -15.80 -24.59 9.06
CA ASN A 172 -16.33 -25.41 10.14
C ASN A 172 -16.46 -24.65 11.48
N GLU A 173 -16.15 -23.37 11.50
CA GLU A 173 -16.19 -22.53 12.69
C GLU A 173 -16.95 -21.24 12.37
N HIS A 174 -17.81 -20.79 13.27
CA HIS A 174 -18.52 -19.52 13.14
C HIS A 174 -17.78 -18.37 13.84
N THR A 175 -16.46 -18.50 13.97
CA THR A 175 -15.62 -17.48 14.61
C THR A 175 -14.71 -16.83 13.59
N LEU A 176 -14.81 -15.51 13.48
CA LEU A 176 -13.89 -14.72 12.66
C LEU A 176 -12.50 -14.70 13.32
N ARG A 177 -11.49 -14.99 12.53
CA ARG A 177 -10.08 -14.91 12.94
C ARG A 177 -9.34 -13.85 12.13
N ASN A 178 -8.44 -13.12 12.78
CA ASN A 178 -7.50 -12.27 12.08
C ASN A 178 -6.29 -13.10 11.67
N VAL A 179 -6.03 -13.20 10.38
CA VAL A 179 -4.93 -13.97 9.81
C VAL A 179 -3.98 -13.06 9.04
N CYS A 180 -2.70 -13.41 9.05
CA CYS A 180 -1.71 -12.70 8.26
C CYS A 180 -1.83 -13.10 6.79
N VAL A 181 -1.71 -12.13 5.89
CA VAL A 181 -1.78 -12.34 4.43
C VAL A 181 -0.62 -11.66 3.74
N ASP A 182 -0.38 -11.99 2.48
CA ASP A 182 0.65 -11.31 1.69
C ASP A 182 0.28 -9.83 1.47
N ALA A 183 1.21 -8.94 1.81
CA ALA A 183 1.06 -7.50 1.62
C ALA A 183 0.82 -7.12 0.13
N ASN A 184 1.34 -7.90 -0.83
CA ASN A 184 1.08 -7.68 -2.24
C ASN A 184 -0.39 -7.93 -2.58
N GLN A 185 -0.99 -8.97 -2.00
CA GLN A 185 -2.42 -9.25 -2.17
C GLN A 185 -3.28 -8.13 -1.57
N VAL A 186 -2.89 -7.60 -0.41
CA VAL A 186 -3.56 -6.44 0.20
C VAL A 186 -3.46 -5.22 -0.70
N MET A 187 -2.27 -4.92 -1.25
CA MET A 187 -2.07 -3.80 -2.19
C MET A 187 -2.96 -3.92 -3.44
N VAL A 188 -3.03 -5.11 -4.04
CA VAL A 188 -3.85 -5.36 -5.23
C VAL A 188 -5.33 -5.22 -4.92
N SER A 189 -5.78 -5.77 -3.79
CA SER A 189 -7.20 -5.73 -3.39
C SER A 189 -7.61 -4.30 -3.00
N LEU A 190 -6.79 -3.58 -2.23
CA LEU A 190 -7.02 -2.16 -1.94
C LEU A 190 -7.09 -1.31 -3.20
N SER A 191 -6.19 -1.55 -4.16
CA SER A 191 -6.20 -0.83 -5.43
C SER A 191 -7.51 -1.05 -6.19
N ARG A 192 -8.04 -2.28 -6.21
CA ARG A 192 -9.33 -2.61 -6.84
C ARG A 192 -10.50 -1.96 -6.13
N GLU A 193 -10.55 -2.07 -4.79
CA GLU A 193 -11.62 -1.48 -3.98
C GLU A 193 -11.66 0.04 -4.11
N MET A 194 -10.50 0.70 -4.06
CA MET A 194 -10.39 2.16 -4.19
C MET A 194 -10.64 2.67 -5.61
N SER A 195 -10.54 1.80 -6.62
CA SER A 195 -10.82 2.12 -8.02
C SER A 195 -12.22 1.68 -8.46
N SER A 196 -13.03 1.13 -7.57
CA SER A 196 -14.39 0.69 -7.90
C SER A 196 -15.31 1.89 -8.15
N GLU A 197 -16.27 1.72 -9.07
CA GLU A 197 -17.22 2.79 -9.46
C GLU A 197 -18.08 3.32 -8.30
N ASN A 198 -18.19 2.54 -7.21
CA ASN A 198 -18.93 2.93 -6.01
C ASN A 198 -18.16 3.88 -5.08
N GLN A 199 -16.88 4.13 -5.35
CA GLN A 199 -16.05 5.03 -4.56
C GLN A 199 -15.98 6.43 -5.22
N ALA A 200 -15.73 7.43 -4.39
CA ALA A 200 -15.54 8.78 -4.90
C ALA A 200 -14.25 8.85 -5.73
N GLU A 201 -14.29 9.54 -6.87
CA GLU A 201 -13.14 9.69 -7.79
C GLU A 201 -11.88 10.23 -7.11
N ASP A 202 -12.03 11.00 -6.02
CA ASP A 202 -10.94 11.59 -5.24
C ASP A 202 -10.09 10.58 -4.49
N LEU A 203 -10.59 9.33 -4.28
CA LEU A 203 -9.89 8.26 -3.56
C LEU A 203 -9.20 7.26 -4.49
N THR A 204 -9.43 7.34 -5.80
CA THR A 204 -8.76 6.45 -6.76
C THR A 204 -7.24 6.66 -6.73
N PRO A 205 -6.43 5.63 -6.47
CA PRO A 205 -4.98 5.79 -6.39
C PRO A 205 -4.38 6.13 -7.74
N LEU A 206 -3.71 7.28 -7.83
CA LEU A 206 -2.95 7.65 -9.02
C LEU A 206 -1.59 6.96 -9.11
N ARG A 207 -1.07 6.51 -7.98
CA ARG A 207 0.27 5.93 -7.88
C ARG A 207 0.24 4.71 -6.96
N LEU A 208 0.97 3.69 -7.36
CA LEU A 208 1.41 2.61 -6.49
C LEU A 208 2.90 2.78 -6.26
N MET A 209 3.31 2.91 -5.01
CA MET A 209 4.71 3.07 -4.62
C MET A 209 5.15 1.88 -3.80
N VAL A 210 6.33 1.35 -4.12
CA VAL A 210 6.98 0.30 -3.32
C VAL A 210 8.27 0.88 -2.78
N ILE A 211 8.35 1.03 -1.47
CA ILE A 211 9.55 1.47 -0.77
C ILE A 211 10.16 0.23 -0.13
N SER A 212 11.30 -0.20 -0.64
CA SER A 212 12.02 -1.38 -0.17
C SER A 212 13.52 -1.07 -0.01
N ARG A 213 14.22 -1.97 0.63
CA ARG A 213 15.69 -1.89 0.74
C ARG A 213 16.39 -2.02 -0.60
N GLU A 214 15.79 -2.70 -1.54
CA GLU A 214 16.32 -2.91 -2.90
C GLU A 214 16.14 -1.70 -3.80
N GLY A 215 15.31 -0.74 -3.40
CA GLY A 215 15.13 0.53 -4.09
C GLY A 215 14.32 0.46 -5.39
N GLY A 216 13.65 -0.65 -5.69
CA GLY A 216 12.82 -0.80 -6.88
C GLY A 216 12.44 -2.25 -7.16
N VAL A 217 11.75 -2.48 -8.27
CA VAL A 217 11.37 -3.82 -8.72
C VAL A 217 12.58 -4.47 -9.40
N PRO A 218 13.09 -5.63 -8.92
CA PRO A 218 14.20 -6.33 -9.55
C PRO A 218 13.94 -6.61 -11.04
N SER A 219 14.94 -6.48 -11.87
CA SER A 219 14.82 -6.74 -13.30
C SER A 219 15.96 -7.64 -13.80
N HIS A 220 15.62 -8.83 -14.26
CA HIS A 220 16.59 -9.73 -14.87
C HIS A 220 17.12 -9.18 -16.19
N ALA A 221 16.28 -8.51 -16.98
CA ALA A 221 16.69 -7.88 -18.24
C ALA A 221 17.70 -6.73 -18.06
N ARG A 222 17.84 -6.22 -16.84
CA ARG A 222 18.79 -5.15 -16.47
C ARG A 222 19.94 -5.63 -15.60
N ASN A 223 20.30 -6.91 -15.70
CA ASN A 223 21.38 -7.52 -14.90
C ASN A 223 21.19 -7.33 -13.39
N GLY A 224 19.96 -7.46 -12.90
CA GLY A 224 19.62 -7.29 -11.49
C GLY A 224 19.44 -5.85 -11.01
N HIS A 225 19.66 -4.84 -11.88
CA HIS A 225 19.37 -3.46 -11.51
C HIS A 225 17.85 -3.24 -11.42
N PRO A 226 17.35 -2.58 -10.36
CA PRO A 226 15.93 -2.39 -10.16
C PRO A 226 15.34 -1.37 -11.16
N HIS A 227 14.08 -1.58 -11.51
CA HIS A 227 13.26 -0.54 -12.11
C HIS A 227 12.81 0.43 -11.03
N LEU A 228 13.22 1.69 -11.14
CA LEU A 228 12.83 2.74 -10.20
C LEU A 228 11.44 3.29 -10.51
N MET A 229 11.04 3.25 -11.77
CA MET A 229 9.73 3.69 -12.23
C MET A 229 9.29 2.78 -13.37
N ILE A 230 8.04 2.36 -13.33
CA ILE A 230 7.42 1.52 -14.36
C ILE A 230 6.18 2.24 -14.87
N ASN A 231 6.10 2.43 -16.19
CA ASN A 231 4.89 2.87 -16.84
C ASN A 231 4.05 1.65 -17.21
N LEU A 232 3.03 1.35 -16.40
CA LEU A 232 2.19 0.17 -16.61
C LEU A 232 1.49 0.14 -17.97
N ALA A 233 1.19 1.31 -18.56
CA ALA A 233 0.53 1.37 -19.86
C ALA A 233 1.44 0.92 -21.02
N SER A 234 2.75 1.11 -20.91
CA SER A 234 3.71 0.81 -22.00
C SER A 234 4.64 -0.36 -21.70
N GLU A 235 4.86 -0.69 -20.43
CA GLU A 235 5.89 -1.66 -20.03
C GLU A 235 5.32 -2.95 -19.41
N TYR A 236 4.01 -2.97 -19.11
CA TYR A 236 3.37 -4.09 -18.42
C TYR A 236 3.60 -5.43 -19.11
N ASP A 237 3.34 -5.50 -20.42
CA ASP A 237 3.42 -6.76 -21.17
C ASP A 237 4.85 -7.29 -21.27
N SER A 238 5.83 -6.41 -21.45
CA SER A 238 7.25 -6.79 -21.50
C SER A 238 7.78 -7.27 -20.15
N ILE A 239 7.40 -6.59 -19.07
CA ILE A 239 7.78 -6.97 -17.71
C ILE A 239 7.13 -8.30 -17.35
N ARG A 240 5.82 -8.44 -17.59
CA ARG A 240 5.10 -9.69 -17.34
C ARG A 240 5.70 -10.87 -18.09
N ALA A 241 6.03 -10.70 -19.37
CA ALA A 241 6.66 -11.74 -20.17
C ALA A 241 8.01 -12.16 -19.59
N SER A 242 8.82 -11.22 -19.10
CA SER A 242 10.12 -11.52 -18.49
C SER A 242 9.99 -12.30 -17.18
N TYR A 243 8.99 -12.01 -16.35
CA TYR A 243 8.74 -12.77 -15.12
C TYR A 243 8.26 -14.19 -15.41
N ILE A 244 7.31 -14.38 -16.32
CA ILE A 244 6.78 -15.70 -16.70
C ILE A 244 7.91 -16.56 -17.29
N TRP A 245 8.80 -15.97 -18.10
CA TRP A 245 9.92 -16.69 -18.68
C TRP A 245 10.89 -17.23 -17.61
N ASN A 246 11.16 -16.43 -16.56
CA ASN A 246 12.05 -16.81 -15.47
C ASN A 246 11.46 -17.91 -14.58
N GLU A 247 10.15 -17.89 -14.33
CA GLU A 247 9.46 -18.96 -13.59
C GLU A 247 9.51 -20.29 -14.34
N THR A 248 9.44 -20.27 -15.67
CA THR A 248 9.46 -21.49 -16.51
C THR A 248 10.88 -21.99 -16.81
N HIS A 249 11.92 -21.17 -16.63
CA HIS A 249 13.31 -21.48 -16.97
C HIS A 249 14.30 -21.11 -15.85
N PRO A 250 14.18 -21.68 -14.63
CA PRO A 250 15.03 -21.31 -13.50
C PRO A 250 16.52 -21.63 -13.71
N ALA A 251 16.86 -22.57 -14.59
CA ALA A 251 18.23 -23.00 -14.85
C ALA A 251 19.06 -22.03 -15.71
N ALA A 252 18.45 -21.03 -16.34
CA ALA A 252 19.16 -20.05 -17.20
C ALA A 252 19.89 -18.94 -16.40
N LEU A 253 19.71 -18.89 -15.08
CA LEU A 253 20.24 -17.84 -14.19
C LEU A 253 21.52 -18.24 -13.43
N SER A 254 22.07 -19.45 -13.68
CA SER A 254 23.24 -19.99 -12.94
C SER A 254 24.56 -19.93 -13.72
N ASN A 255 24.73 -19.02 -14.65
CA ASN A 255 26.00 -18.78 -15.34
C ASN A 255 26.46 -17.33 -15.18
#